data_df2d9ce21c92a499e4ba80ae4f32a4cd
#
_entry.id   df2d9ce21c92a499e4ba80ae4f32a4cd
#
_cell.length_a   1.000
_cell.length_b   1.000
_cell.length_c   1.000
_cell.angle_alpha   90.00
_cell.angle_beta   90.00
_cell.angle_gamma   90.00
#
_symmetry.space_group_name_H-M   'P 1'
#
loop_
_entity.id
_entity.type
_entity.pdbx_description
1 polymer ?
#
loop_
_entity_poly.entity_id
_entity_poly.type
_entity_poly.pdbx_seq_one_letter_code
_entity_poly.pdbx_strand_id
1 'polypeptide(L)'
;MNLNLDEESIRNIVRDVIGKMNGVQRAPSRPAEFQQSRGIFPDGASAAAAAREGYAQLCKGGIAARREVVDIVKSMTVSNAKEWGAFEYNETKIGRLEDKIGKLEIVKLVPGVEWIAPDAYSGDNGIMLEEYAPYGVIGAITPVTHSVPTIAGNIINMVAAGNAVVFNPHPGGVKSAVMAISAYNAEIERRLGIRNLICCVGNPTLESYEAIAKSGDVAIMCITGGPGVVKAAMKSGKKSICAGPGNPPVIVDETADPKKAACDIIAGGAFDNNLLCIGEKEIFVTEAAASAFMRELENNGAERISSAALDRLTSEVFEKKNGGYALRRALVGKDPQVLARAAGAEISPKTKMLFAETDANHPFVIEEQMMPMIPVVVVKNFEEAVRAAAKAERNYRHSAIIHSLDVTRMTEMARVLNTTLFVKNGPSTAGLGLGGEGYLSYSIATATGEGISNPKTFTRRRRCVMVGNLNIF
;
A
#
# COMPACT_ATOMS: atom_id res chain seq x y z
N MET A 1 14.09 -26.79 -0.89
CA MET A 1 13.61 -27.37 -2.16
C MET A 1 13.79 -26.36 -3.26
N ASN A 2 14.75 -26.56 -4.16
CA ASN A 2 14.95 -25.72 -5.33
C ASN A 2 13.88 -26.04 -6.36
N LEU A 3 12.87 -25.20 -6.49
CA LEU A 3 11.91 -25.25 -7.59
C LEU A 3 12.54 -24.53 -8.79
N ASN A 4 13.20 -25.29 -9.66
CA ASN A 4 13.52 -24.86 -11.01
C ASN A 4 12.20 -24.72 -11.77
N LEU A 5 11.64 -23.51 -11.83
CA LEU A 5 10.54 -23.17 -12.71
C LEU A 5 11.17 -22.64 -14.01
N ASP A 6 10.88 -23.32 -15.13
CA ASP A 6 11.30 -22.88 -16.45
C ASP A 6 10.53 -21.63 -16.92
N GLU A 7 10.99 -21.02 -18.00
CA GLU A 7 10.43 -19.78 -18.55
C GLU A 7 8.95 -19.95 -18.97
N GLU A 8 8.58 -21.15 -19.34
CA GLU A 8 7.20 -21.49 -19.76
C GLU A 8 6.26 -21.57 -18.55
N SER A 9 6.72 -22.11 -17.43
CA SER A 9 5.98 -22.10 -16.15
C SER A 9 5.75 -20.68 -15.63
N ILE A 10 6.72 -19.79 -15.82
CA ILE A 10 6.59 -18.36 -15.46
C ILE A 10 5.58 -17.66 -16.38
N ARG A 11 5.64 -17.89 -17.69
CA ARG A 11 4.65 -17.36 -18.65
C ARG A 11 3.24 -17.86 -18.35
N ASN A 12 3.08 -19.11 -17.95
CA ASN A 12 1.78 -19.69 -17.62
C ASN A 12 1.21 -19.12 -16.31
N ILE A 13 2.03 -18.92 -15.27
CA ILE A 13 1.61 -18.30 -14.00
C ILE A 13 1.19 -16.84 -14.26
N VAL A 14 1.94 -16.13 -15.05
CA VAL A 14 1.66 -14.73 -15.40
C VAL A 14 0.41 -14.63 -16.28
N ARG A 15 0.26 -15.53 -17.28
CA ARG A 15 -0.95 -15.60 -18.13
C ARG A 15 -2.19 -15.97 -17.32
N ASP A 16 -2.05 -16.85 -16.32
CA ASP A 16 -3.14 -17.28 -15.43
C ASP A 16 -3.59 -16.16 -14.47
N VAL A 17 -2.65 -15.34 -14.00
CA VAL A 17 -2.95 -14.12 -13.21
C VAL A 17 -3.69 -13.08 -14.05
N ILE A 18 -3.31 -12.91 -15.31
CA ILE A 18 -3.95 -11.95 -16.23
C ILE A 18 -5.26 -12.50 -16.79
N GLY A 19 -5.34 -13.79 -17.11
CA GLY A 19 -6.60 -14.42 -17.51
C GLY A 19 -7.69 -14.28 -16.46
N LYS A 20 -7.29 -14.29 -15.18
CA LYS A 20 -8.18 -14.00 -14.05
C LYS A 20 -8.47 -12.50 -13.86
N MET A 21 -7.62 -11.61 -14.34
CA MET A 21 -7.88 -10.17 -14.41
C MET A 21 -8.89 -9.81 -15.51
N ASN A 22 -8.99 -10.61 -16.58
CA ASN A 22 -9.80 -10.34 -17.77
C ASN A 22 -11.15 -11.10 -17.83
N GLY A 23 -11.62 -11.69 -16.72
CA GLY A 23 -12.88 -12.45 -16.63
C GLY A 23 -14.18 -11.65 -16.88
N VAL A 24 -14.11 -10.51 -17.57
CA VAL A 24 -15.25 -9.81 -18.16
C VAL A 24 -14.93 -9.62 -19.64
N GLN A 25 -15.44 -10.50 -20.49
CA GLN A 25 -15.50 -10.25 -21.93
C GLN A 25 -16.34 -9.00 -22.17
N ARG A 26 -15.68 -7.85 -22.31
CA ARG A 26 -16.23 -6.71 -23.03
C ARG A 26 -15.84 -6.86 -24.49
N ALA A 27 -16.86 -6.79 -25.38
CA ALA A 27 -16.65 -6.62 -26.81
C ALA A 27 -15.60 -5.52 -27.05
N PRO A 28 -14.76 -5.62 -28.11
CA PRO A 28 -13.76 -4.60 -28.38
C PRO A 28 -14.47 -3.29 -28.70
N SER A 29 -14.53 -2.39 -27.72
CA SER A 29 -14.84 -0.99 -27.96
C SER A 29 -13.67 -0.44 -28.80
N ARG A 30 -13.97 0.19 -29.93
CA ARG A 30 -13.01 0.97 -30.72
C ARG A 30 -12.15 1.80 -29.75
N PRO A 31 -10.82 1.88 -29.97
CA PRO A 31 -9.98 2.77 -29.16
C PRO A 31 -10.58 4.17 -29.28
N ALA A 32 -11.03 4.74 -28.17
CA ALA A 32 -11.23 6.17 -28.11
C ALA A 32 -9.90 6.81 -28.55
N GLU A 33 -9.92 7.71 -29.51
CA GLU A 33 -8.78 8.52 -29.89
C GLU A 33 -8.25 9.15 -28.61
N PHE A 34 -7.11 8.62 -28.11
CA PHE A 34 -6.37 9.24 -27.04
C PHE A 34 -5.85 10.57 -27.61
N GLN A 35 -6.59 11.66 -27.41
CA GLN A 35 -5.96 12.97 -27.44
C GLN A 35 -4.74 12.87 -26.54
N GLN A 36 -3.56 13.21 -27.06
CA GLN A 36 -2.27 13.22 -26.33
C GLN A 36 -2.41 14.08 -25.07
N SER A 37 -2.93 13.46 -23.99
CA SER A 37 -3.06 14.11 -22.71
C SER A 37 -1.67 14.13 -22.06
N ARG A 38 -1.34 15.24 -21.45
CA ARG A 38 -0.04 15.55 -20.85
C ARG A 38 0.48 14.40 -19.95
N GLY A 39 1.56 13.73 -20.38
CA GLY A 39 2.18 12.62 -19.67
C GLY A 39 1.53 11.25 -19.86
N ILE A 40 0.54 11.08 -20.77
CA ILE A 40 -0.12 9.80 -21.03
C ILE A 40 0.35 9.22 -22.36
N PHE A 41 0.77 7.96 -22.32
CA PHE A 41 1.40 7.29 -23.45
C PHE A 41 0.70 5.95 -23.77
N PRO A 42 0.74 5.50 -25.03
CA PRO A 42 0.10 4.25 -25.43
C PRO A 42 0.84 2.99 -24.93
N ASP A 43 2.14 3.09 -24.68
CA ASP A 43 3.01 1.97 -24.29
C ASP A 43 4.10 2.38 -23.29
N GLY A 44 4.74 1.36 -22.68
CA GLY A 44 5.76 1.58 -21.64
C GLY A 44 7.09 2.12 -22.18
N ALA A 45 7.46 1.85 -23.41
CA ALA A 45 8.74 2.30 -23.99
C ALA A 45 8.69 3.80 -24.28
N SER A 46 7.62 4.28 -24.93
CA SER A 46 7.41 5.71 -25.20
C SER A 46 7.26 6.51 -23.90
N ALA A 47 6.58 5.95 -22.88
CA ALA A 47 6.46 6.57 -21.57
C ALA A 47 7.84 6.70 -20.88
N ALA A 48 8.69 5.68 -20.94
CA ALA A 48 10.02 5.69 -20.35
C ALA A 48 10.95 6.71 -21.02
N ALA A 49 10.95 6.77 -22.34
CA ALA A 49 11.75 7.74 -23.10
C ALA A 49 11.33 9.19 -22.77
N ALA A 50 10.02 9.46 -22.72
CA ALA A 50 9.50 10.77 -22.35
C ALA A 50 9.84 11.17 -20.91
N ALA A 51 9.76 10.23 -19.96
CA ALA A 51 10.14 10.47 -18.57
C ALA A 51 11.64 10.80 -18.42
N ARG A 52 12.50 10.25 -19.26
CA ARG A 52 13.93 10.61 -19.28
C ARG A 52 14.14 12.09 -19.65
N GLU A 53 13.37 12.59 -20.60
CA GLU A 53 13.40 14.02 -20.95
C GLU A 53 12.90 14.90 -19.79
N GLY A 54 11.81 14.48 -19.11
CA GLY A 54 11.28 15.14 -17.92
C GLY A 54 12.30 15.16 -16.78
N TYR A 55 13.00 14.05 -16.56
CA TYR A 55 14.10 13.96 -15.60
C TYR A 55 15.21 14.98 -15.88
N ALA A 56 15.66 15.09 -17.15
CA ALA A 56 16.70 16.03 -17.54
C ALA A 56 16.28 17.49 -17.30
N GLN A 57 14.98 17.82 -17.50
CA GLN A 57 14.43 19.13 -17.20
C GLN A 57 14.39 19.41 -15.68
N LEU A 58 13.96 18.44 -14.87
CA LEU A 58 13.94 18.55 -13.41
C LEU A 58 15.34 18.79 -12.83
N CYS A 59 16.37 18.11 -13.37
CA CYS A 59 17.76 18.28 -12.93
C CYS A 59 18.25 19.74 -13.09
N LYS A 60 17.83 20.44 -14.14
CA LYS A 60 18.19 21.86 -14.35
C LYS A 60 17.54 22.79 -13.31
N GLY A 61 16.36 22.44 -12.80
CA GLY A 61 15.64 23.23 -11.80
C GLY A 61 16.09 22.99 -10.35
N GLY A 62 16.91 21.96 -10.10
CA GLY A 62 17.48 21.66 -8.79
C GLY A 62 16.43 21.36 -7.71
N ILE A 63 16.79 21.62 -6.44
CA ILE A 63 15.91 21.35 -5.29
C ILE A 63 14.67 22.27 -5.27
N ALA A 64 14.78 23.49 -5.77
CA ALA A 64 13.67 24.42 -5.83
C ALA A 64 12.54 23.88 -6.72
N ALA A 65 12.86 23.37 -7.90
CA ALA A 65 11.86 22.74 -8.78
C ALA A 65 11.25 21.47 -8.17
N ARG A 66 12.05 20.64 -7.48
CA ARG A 66 11.54 19.47 -6.77
C ARG A 66 10.51 19.85 -5.69
N ARG A 67 10.82 20.89 -4.88
CA ARG A 67 9.92 21.41 -3.85
C ARG A 67 8.62 21.91 -4.45
N GLU A 68 8.71 22.70 -5.51
CA GLU A 68 7.53 23.23 -6.20
C GLU A 68 6.62 22.10 -6.75
N VAL A 69 7.20 21.06 -7.35
CA VAL A 69 6.42 19.89 -7.80
C VAL A 69 5.74 19.18 -6.63
N VAL A 70 6.46 18.98 -5.52
CA VAL A 70 5.89 18.35 -4.30
C VAL A 70 4.70 19.17 -3.79
N ASP A 71 4.85 20.50 -3.73
CA ASP A 71 3.82 21.42 -3.26
C ASP A 71 2.60 21.44 -4.20
N ILE A 72 2.82 21.40 -5.52
CA ILE A 72 1.77 21.24 -6.52
C ILE A 72 0.98 19.95 -6.26
N VAL A 73 1.66 18.82 -6.15
CA VAL A 73 0.99 17.51 -5.98
C VAL A 73 0.21 17.46 -4.67
N LYS A 74 0.80 17.91 -3.56
CA LYS A 74 0.12 17.97 -2.26
C LYS A 74 -1.12 18.87 -2.30
N SER A 75 -0.97 20.12 -2.78
CA SER A 75 -2.06 21.09 -2.79
C SER A 75 -3.20 20.65 -3.71
N MET A 76 -2.89 20.19 -4.92
CA MET A 76 -3.90 19.72 -5.86
C MET A 76 -4.63 18.48 -5.36
N THR A 77 -3.92 17.52 -4.75
CA THR A 77 -4.55 16.30 -4.20
C THR A 77 -5.54 16.67 -3.10
N VAL A 78 -5.14 17.52 -2.16
CA VAL A 78 -6.00 17.94 -1.05
C VAL A 78 -7.18 18.79 -1.52
N SER A 79 -6.95 19.78 -2.41
CA SER A 79 -8.01 20.66 -2.89
C SER A 79 -9.06 19.93 -3.75
N ASN A 80 -8.67 18.87 -4.47
CA ASN A 80 -9.58 18.06 -5.30
C ASN A 80 -10.03 16.76 -4.62
N ALA A 81 -9.77 16.56 -3.32
CA ALA A 81 -10.00 15.29 -2.63
C ALA A 81 -11.43 14.76 -2.79
N LYS A 82 -12.43 15.62 -2.71
CA LYS A 82 -13.85 15.25 -2.88
C LYS A 82 -14.15 14.76 -4.30
N GLU A 83 -13.71 15.50 -5.29
CA GLU A 83 -13.97 15.18 -6.70
C GLU A 83 -13.20 13.91 -7.12
N TRP A 84 -11.90 13.85 -6.82
CA TRP A 84 -11.06 12.73 -7.19
C TRP A 84 -11.37 11.46 -6.41
N GLY A 85 -11.73 11.58 -5.13
CA GLY A 85 -12.20 10.47 -4.31
C GLY A 85 -13.50 9.88 -4.84
N ALA A 86 -14.46 10.73 -5.23
CA ALA A 86 -15.70 10.30 -5.86
C ALA A 86 -15.45 9.65 -7.23
N PHE A 87 -14.52 10.19 -8.02
CA PHE A 87 -14.15 9.61 -9.32
C PHE A 87 -13.54 8.21 -9.15
N GLU A 88 -12.55 8.04 -8.24
CA GLU A 88 -11.92 6.76 -7.95
C GLU A 88 -12.94 5.75 -7.40
N TYR A 89 -13.83 6.16 -6.49
CA TYR A 89 -14.90 5.30 -5.99
C TYR A 89 -15.85 4.84 -7.11
N ASN A 90 -16.24 5.76 -8.00
CA ASN A 90 -17.13 5.45 -9.12
C ASN A 90 -16.49 4.52 -10.17
N GLU A 91 -15.18 4.63 -10.37
CA GLU A 91 -14.44 3.74 -11.27
C GLU A 91 -14.29 2.34 -10.66
N THR A 92 -13.82 2.27 -9.43
CA THR A 92 -13.39 1.02 -8.80
C THR A 92 -14.52 0.23 -8.15
N LYS A 93 -15.56 0.93 -7.64
CA LYS A 93 -16.70 0.36 -6.93
C LYS A 93 -16.32 -0.46 -5.68
N ILE A 94 -15.17 -0.16 -5.07
CA ILE A 94 -14.67 -0.78 -3.84
C ILE A 94 -14.30 0.28 -2.81
N GLY A 95 -14.38 -0.08 -1.52
CA GLY A 95 -14.13 0.82 -0.41
C GLY A 95 -15.30 1.72 -0.09
N ARG A 96 -15.04 2.80 0.63
CA ARG A 96 -16.03 3.78 1.11
C ARG A 96 -15.69 5.17 0.58
N LEU A 97 -16.70 5.90 0.14
CA LEU A 97 -16.50 7.23 -0.45
C LEU A 97 -15.79 8.20 0.49
N GLU A 98 -16.22 8.24 1.76
CA GLU A 98 -15.64 9.12 2.77
C GLU A 98 -14.15 8.81 3.00
N ASP A 99 -13.80 7.51 3.04
CA ASP A 99 -12.43 7.07 3.25
C ASP A 99 -11.55 7.28 2.00
N LYS A 100 -12.13 7.16 0.79
CA LYS A 100 -11.44 7.56 -0.44
C LYS A 100 -11.07 9.05 -0.43
N ILE A 101 -11.98 9.91 0.01
CA ILE A 101 -11.74 11.34 0.18
C ILE A 101 -10.68 11.56 1.27
N GLY A 102 -10.86 10.96 2.45
CA GLY A 102 -9.93 11.10 3.57
C GLY A 102 -8.49 10.69 3.21
N LYS A 103 -8.31 9.63 2.44
CA LYS A 103 -6.97 9.20 1.96
C LYS A 103 -6.27 10.26 1.10
N LEU A 104 -7.01 11.07 0.35
CA LEU A 104 -6.45 12.17 -0.44
C LEU A 104 -6.14 13.40 0.43
N GLU A 105 -6.97 13.70 1.41
CA GLU A 105 -6.77 14.84 2.32
C GLU A 105 -5.50 14.68 3.17
N ILE A 106 -5.12 13.46 3.52
CA ILE A 106 -3.94 13.18 4.34
C ILE A 106 -2.63 13.08 3.52
N VAL A 107 -2.66 13.13 2.20
CA VAL A 107 -1.44 13.11 1.35
C VAL A 107 -0.45 14.21 1.74
N LYS A 108 -0.89 15.31 2.34
CA LYS A 108 -0.03 16.36 2.91
C LYS A 108 0.99 15.83 3.94
N LEU A 109 0.73 14.68 4.59
CA LEU A 109 1.63 14.05 5.58
C LEU A 109 2.77 13.24 4.93
N VAL A 110 2.77 13.06 3.61
CA VAL A 110 3.89 12.44 2.90
C VAL A 110 5.10 13.37 2.95
N PRO A 111 6.30 12.90 3.37
CA PRO A 111 7.48 13.75 3.46
C PRO A 111 7.97 14.22 2.08
N GLY A 112 8.57 15.40 2.04
CA GLY A 112 9.09 16.03 0.84
C GLY A 112 10.62 16.16 0.83
N VAL A 113 11.11 17.23 0.21
CA VAL A 113 12.55 17.48 0.02
C VAL A 113 13.31 17.67 1.34
N GLU A 114 12.63 18.00 2.42
CA GLU A 114 13.20 18.17 3.77
C GLU A 114 13.82 16.87 4.32
N TRP A 115 13.45 15.74 3.77
CA TRP A 115 13.97 14.42 4.19
C TRP A 115 15.31 14.03 3.57
N ILE A 116 15.82 14.79 2.61
CA ILE A 116 17.06 14.51 1.87
C ILE A 116 18.19 15.50 2.16
N ALA A 117 18.21 16.06 3.39
CA ALA A 117 19.31 16.90 3.84
C ALA A 117 20.63 16.10 3.82
N PRO A 118 21.73 16.68 3.30
CA PRO A 118 23.03 16.02 3.27
C PRO A 118 23.62 15.89 4.67
N ASP A 119 24.47 14.88 4.87
CA ASP A 119 25.29 14.72 6.04
C ASP A 119 26.68 15.32 5.77
N ALA A 120 27.21 16.12 6.70
CA ALA A 120 28.53 16.75 6.59
C ALA A 120 29.44 16.30 7.76
N TYR A 121 30.68 15.96 7.44
CA TYR A 121 31.71 15.56 8.39
C TYR A 121 32.97 16.43 8.16
N SER A 122 33.49 17.01 9.24
CA SER A 122 34.69 17.83 9.23
C SER A 122 35.71 17.28 10.24
N GLY A 123 37.00 17.33 9.92
CA GLY A 123 38.08 16.87 10.77
C GLY A 123 39.46 17.25 10.21
N ASP A 124 40.53 16.80 10.85
CA ASP A 124 41.92 17.16 10.54
C ASP A 124 42.31 16.84 9.08
N ASN A 125 41.63 15.92 8.43
CA ASN A 125 41.94 15.52 7.06
C ASN A 125 41.02 16.18 6.01
N GLY A 126 40.20 17.18 6.40
CA GLY A 126 39.33 17.94 5.49
C GLY A 126 37.84 17.77 5.74
N ILE A 127 37.04 17.86 4.69
CA ILE A 127 35.56 17.84 4.75
C ILE A 127 35.01 16.73 3.85
N MET A 128 33.98 16.03 4.32
CA MET A 128 33.23 15.08 3.53
C MET A 128 31.74 15.45 3.56
N LEU A 129 31.09 15.44 2.40
CA LEU A 129 29.65 15.53 2.23
C LEU A 129 29.12 14.20 1.73
N GLU A 130 28.09 13.68 2.38
CA GLU A 130 27.33 12.55 1.89
C GLU A 130 25.93 13.03 1.46
N GLU A 131 25.62 12.87 0.18
CA GLU A 131 24.41 13.39 -0.45
C GLU A 131 23.54 12.26 -0.96
N TYR A 132 22.25 12.54 -1.05
CA TYR A 132 21.23 11.65 -1.61
C TYR A 132 20.98 12.00 -3.08
N ALA A 133 21.53 11.20 -4.00
CA ALA A 133 21.42 11.37 -5.43
C ALA A 133 20.25 10.60 -6.03
N PRO A 134 19.57 11.11 -7.06
CA PRO A 134 18.52 10.40 -7.76
C PRO A 134 19.03 9.15 -8.49
N TYR A 135 18.14 8.21 -8.77
CA TYR A 135 18.38 7.11 -9.70
C TYR A 135 18.18 7.53 -11.16
N GLY A 136 17.25 8.43 -11.43
CA GLY A 136 16.85 8.87 -12.76
C GLY A 136 15.35 8.68 -13.03
N VAL A 137 14.97 7.70 -13.82
CA VAL A 137 13.56 7.35 -14.04
C VAL A 137 13.19 6.12 -13.23
N ILE A 138 12.05 6.15 -12.57
CA ILE A 138 11.49 5.05 -11.77
C ILE A 138 10.25 4.51 -12.47
N GLY A 139 10.21 3.19 -12.71
CA GLY A 139 8.99 2.50 -13.13
C GLY A 139 8.13 2.14 -11.92
N ALA A 140 6.87 2.55 -11.88
CA ALA A 140 6.00 2.36 -10.74
C ALA A 140 4.71 1.61 -11.10
N ILE A 141 4.40 0.57 -10.33
CA ILE A 141 3.13 -0.16 -10.41
C ILE A 141 2.28 0.22 -9.21
N THR A 142 1.01 0.56 -9.45
CA THR A 142 0.09 1.00 -8.39
C THR A 142 -1.17 0.13 -8.34
N PRO A 143 -1.73 -0.08 -7.13
CA PRO A 143 -2.88 -0.95 -6.92
C PRO A 143 -4.21 -0.26 -7.31
N VAL A 144 -5.29 -1.05 -7.38
CA VAL A 144 -6.66 -0.54 -7.57
C VAL A 144 -7.29 -0.03 -6.26
N THR A 145 -6.82 -0.52 -5.12
CA THR A 145 -7.43 -0.26 -3.80
C THR A 145 -7.33 1.20 -3.36
N HIS A 146 -6.26 1.89 -3.76
CA HIS A 146 -5.99 3.30 -3.48
C HIS A 146 -5.11 3.90 -4.58
N SER A 147 -5.69 4.00 -5.79
CA SER A 147 -4.97 4.37 -7.03
C SER A 147 -4.37 5.78 -6.93
N VAL A 148 -5.18 6.82 -6.79
CA VAL A 148 -4.71 8.21 -6.74
C VAL A 148 -3.85 8.51 -5.51
N PRO A 149 -4.19 8.06 -4.28
CA PRO A 149 -3.35 8.30 -3.12
C PRO A 149 -1.95 7.70 -3.25
N THR A 150 -1.83 6.48 -3.80
CA THR A 150 -0.52 5.84 -4.05
C THR A 150 0.28 6.59 -5.11
N ILE A 151 -0.37 7.01 -6.19
CA ILE A 151 0.26 7.82 -7.25
C ILE A 151 0.80 9.13 -6.67
N ALA A 152 -0.03 9.87 -5.93
CA ALA A 152 0.39 11.13 -5.30
C ALA A 152 1.56 10.94 -4.33
N GLY A 153 1.47 9.95 -3.43
CA GLY A 153 2.54 9.64 -2.47
C GLY A 153 3.84 9.23 -3.15
N ASN A 154 3.77 8.39 -4.18
CA ASN A 154 4.94 7.98 -4.95
C ASN A 154 5.57 9.15 -5.73
N ILE A 155 4.76 10.02 -6.36
CA ILE A 155 5.27 11.23 -7.01
C ILE A 155 6.01 12.11 -6.02
N ILE A 156 5.41 12.39 -4.85
CA ILE A 156 6.03 13.22 -3.81
C ILE A 156 7.38 12.63 -3.40
N ASN A 157 7.43 11.36 -3.04
CA ASN A 157 8.67 10.70 -2.60
C ASN A 157 9.73 10.65 -3.70
N MET A 158 9.35 10.27 -4.94
CA MET A 158 10.27 10.08 -6.05
C MET A 158 10.79 11.40 -6.61
N VAL A 159 9.94 12.43 -6.73
CA VAL A 159 10.35 13.74 -7.22
C VAL A 159 11.13 14.51 -6.17
N ALA A 160 10.78 14.43 -4.87
CA ALA A 160 11.60 14.98 -3.80
C ALA A 160 13.02 14.41 -3.86
N ALA A 161 13.18 13.12 -4.12
CA ALA A 161 14.45 12.46 -4.35
C ALA A 161 15.14 12.86 -5.67
N GLY A 162 14.44 13.57 -6.56
CA GLY A 162 14.97 14.08 -7.83
C GLY A 162 14.78 13.17 -9.04
N ASN A 163 13.86 12.21 -8.98
CA ASN A 163 13.56 11.28 -10.06
C ASN A 163 12.35 11.73 -10.88
N ALA A 164 12.24 11.25 -12.12
CA ALA A 164 11.01 11.17 -12.89
C ALA A 164 10.37 9.80 -12.69
N VAL A 165 9.10 9.65 -13.04
CA VAL A 165 8.35 8.41 -12.82
C VAL A 165 7.50 8.01 -14.02
N VAL A 166 7.44 6.69 -14.27
CA VAL A 166 6.55 6.08 -15.26
C VAL A 166 5.61 5.12 -14.52
N PHE A 167 4.33 5.44 -14.53
CA PHE A 167 3.30 4.61 -13.92
C PHE A 167 2.72 3.60 -14.91
N ASN A 168 2.57 2.36 -14.44
CA ASN A 168 1.72 1.34 -15.05
C ASN A 168 0.66 0.95 -14.01
N PRO A 169 -0.45 1.70 -13.94
CA PRO A 169 -1.46 1.51 -12.90
C PRO A 169 -2.23 0.21 -13.11
N HIS A 170 -2.90 -0.25 -12.05
CA HIS A 170 -3.82 -1.38 -12.18
C HIS A 170 -4.95 -1.03 -13.17
N PRO A 171 -5.33 -1.92 -14.11
CA PRO A 171 -6.38 -1.63 -15.11
C PRO A 171 -7.71 -1.16 -14.53
N GLY A 172 -8.09 -1.63 -13.34
CA GLY A 172 -9.33 -1.23 -12.65
C GLY A 172 -9.33 0.18 -12.06
N GLY A 173 -8.18 0.90 -12.04
CA GLY A 173 -8.05 2.27 -11.53
C GLY A 173 -7.33 3.19 -12.52
N VAL A 174 -7.25 2.81 -13.80
CA VAL A 174 -6.48 3.53 -14.80
C VAL A 174 -7.07 4.91 -15.13
N LYS A 175 -8.39 5.06 -15.13
CA LYS A 175 -9.02 6.35 -15.44
C LYS A 175 -8.72 7.39 -14.35
N SER A 176 -8.77 6.98 -13.08
CA SER A 176 -8.39 7.83 -11.95
C SER A 176 -6.91 8.21 -12.02
N ALA A 177 -6.03 7.26 -12.39
CA ALA A 177 -4.61 7.51 -12.58
C ALA A 177 -4.35 8.53 -13.69
N VAL A 178 -4.96 8.34 -14.86
CA VAL A 178 -4.84 9.24 -16.02
C VAL A 178 -5.34 10.64 -15.69
N MET A 179 -6.50 10.75 -15.02
CA MET A 179 -7.07 12.02 -14.59
C MET A 179 -6.07 12.79 -13.70
N ALA A 180 -5.60 12.18 -12.62
CA ALA A 180 -4.71 12.84 -11.67
C ALA A 180 -3.36 13.20 -12.30
N ILE A 181 -2.73 12.28 -13.04
CA ILE A 181 -1.42 12.51 -13.67
C ILE A 181 -1.49 13.60 -14.72
N SER A 182 -2.54 13.63 -15.54
CA SER A 182 -2.74 14.70 -16.53
C SER A 182 -2.88 16.08 -15.86
N ALA A 183 -3.64 16.15 -14.76
CA ALA A 183 -3.82 17.37 -14.00
C ALA A 183 -2.50 17.86 -13.36
N TYR A 184 -1.73 16.96 -12.74
CA TYR A 184 -0.42 17.31 -12.18
C TYR A 184 0.54 17.83 -13.24
N ASN A 185 0.69 17.14 -14.37
CA ASN A 185 1.56 17.59 -15.46
C ASN A 185 1.12 18.92 -16.04
N ALA A 186 -0.18 19.19 -16.14
CA ALA A 186 -0.68 20.48 -16.60
C ALA A 186 -0.21 21.64 -15.73
N GLU A 187 -0.28 21.46 -14.41
CA GLU A 187 0.12 22.49 -13.46
C GLU A 187 1.66 22.61 -13.35
N ILE A 188 2.38 21.48 -13.40
CA ILE A 188 3.85 21.45 -13.43
C ILE A 188 4.37 22.16 -14.69
N GLU A 189 3.80 21.88 -15.86
CA GLU A 189 4.16 22.57 -17.10
C GLU A 189 3.87 24.06 -17.04
N ARG A 190 2.71 24.45 -16.50
CA ARG A 190 2.30 25.86 -16.36
C ARG A 190 3.24 26.66 -15.46
N ARG A 191 3.69 26.07 -14.31
CA ARG A 191 4.53 26.79 -13.33
C ARG A 191 6.01 26.70 -13.63
N LEU A 192 6.49 25.57 -14.13
CA LEU A 192 7.91 25.26 -14.23
C LEU A 192 8.40 25.04 -15.66
N GLY A 193 7.48 24.94 -16.64
CA GLY A 193 7.82 24.57 -18.02
C GLY A 193 8.34 23.14 -18.19
N ILE A 194 8.28 22.31 -17.14
CA ILE A 194 8.73 20.91 -17.16
C ILE A 194 7.62 20.04 -17.75
N ARG A 195 7.96 19.24 -18.77
CA ARG A 195 7.06 18.31 -19.44
C ARG A 195 7.46 16.87 -19.15
N ASN A 196 6.48 15.97 -19.15
CA ASN A 196 6.68 14.53 -19.05
C ASN A 196 7.48 14.07 -17.81
N LEU A 197 7.41 14.84 -16.71
CA LEU A 197 8.04 14.45 -15.46
C LEU A 197 7.37 13.22 -14.85
N ILE A 198 6.06 13.15 -15.03
CA ILE A 198 5.20 12.08 -14.52
C ILE A 198 4.51 11.45 -15.73
N CYS A 199 4.97 10.27 -16.13
CA CYS A 199 4.42 9.55 -17.26
C CYS A 199 3.51 8.40 -16.81
N CYS A 200 2.54 8.04 -17.64
CA CYS A 200 1.61 6.95 -17.37
C CYS A 200 1.26 6.21 -18.65
N VAL A 201 1.17 4.89 -18.56
CA VAL A 201 0.61 4.08 -19.65
C VAL A 201 -0.93 4.17 -19.59
N GLY A 202 -1.55 4.66 -20.65
CA GLY A 202 -3.00 4.88 -20.73
C GLY A 202 -3.81 3.59 -20.84
N ASN A 203 -3.19 2.51 -21.34
CA ASN A 203 -3.79 1.18 -21.41
C ASN A 203 -2.82 0.14 -20.81
N PRO A 204 -2.75 0.04 -19.47
CA PRO A 204 -1.77 -0.79 -18.79
C PRO A 204 -2.04 -2.29 -19.01
N THR A 205 -0.98 -3.00 -19.41
CA THR A 205 -0.97 -4.45 -19.63
C THR A 205 0.28 -5.06 -19.01
N LEU A 206 0.43 -6.37 -19.14
CA LEU A 206 1.68 -7.05 -18.76
C LEU A 206 2.81 -6.64 -19.72
N GLU A 207 2.52 -6.56 -20.99
CA GLU A 207 3.50 -6.17 -22.02
C GLU A 207 4.02 -4.75 -21.75
N SER A 208 3.16 -3.81 -21.34
CA SER A 208 3.60 -2.46 -20.97
C SER A 208 4.45 -2.47 -19.69
N TYR A 209 4.12 -3.32 -18.71
CA TYR A 209 4.96 -3.55 -17.53
C TYR A 209 6.35 -4.06 -17.93
N GLU A 210 6.40 -5.10 -18.77
CA GLU A 210 7.67 -5.67 -19.22
C GLU A 210 8.52 -4.67 -20.02
N ALA A 211 7.87 -3.85 -20.86
CA ALA A 211 8.55 -2.79 -21.60
C ALA A 211 9.21 -1.78 -20.66
N ILE A 212 8.50 -1.34 -19.59
CA ILE A 212 9.06 -0.46 -18.55
C ILE A 212 10.20 -1.17 -17.81
N ALA A 213 10.00 -2.40 -17.35
CA ALA A 213 10.98 -3.14 -16.58
C ALA A 213 12.27 -3.45 -17.37
N LYS A 214 12.16 -3.65 -18.70
CA LYS A 214 13.31 -3.92 -19.58
C LYS A 214 13.93 -2.64 -20.17
N SER A 215 13.25 -1.49 -20.07
CA SER A 215 13.76 -0.23 -20.65
C SER A 215 15.11 0.18 -20.03
N GLY A 216 16.08 0.55 -20.86
CA GLY A 216 17.36 1.12 -20.42
C GLY A 216 17.24 2.49 -19.75
N ASP A 217 16.13 3.22 -20.01
CA ASP A 217 15.87 4.52 -19.41
C ASP A 217 15.38 4.42 -17.95
N VAL A 218 14.76 3.30 -17.56
CA VAL A 218 14.27 3.05 -16.21
C VAL A 218 15.37 2.44 -15.35
N ALA A 219 15.73 3.11 -14.25
CA ALA A 219 16.82 2.69 -13.37
C ALA A 219 16.39 1.67 -12.31
N ILE A 220 15.22 1.87 -11.69
CA ILE A 220 14.67 1.00 -10.64
C ILE A 220 13.16 0.86 -10.80
N MET A 221 12.59 -0.17 -10.16
CA MET A 221 11.15 -0.41 -10.11
C MET A 221 10.61 -0.15 -8.70
N CYS A 222 9.43 0.42 -8.59
CA CYS A 222 8.65 0.53 -7.35
C CYS A 222 7.31 -0.19 -7.55
N ILE A 223 7.08 -1.22 -6.77
CA ILE A 223 5.91 -2.08 -6.93
C ILE A 223 5.03 -1.99 -5.69
N THR A 224 3.78 -1.57 -5.86
CA THR A 224 2.75 -1.68 -4.83
C THR A 224 1.64 -2.56 -5.40
N GLY A 225 1.61 -3.84 -4.97
CA GLY A 225 0.68 -4.80 -5.56
C GLY A 225 0.82 -6.22 -5.02
N GLY A 226 0.05 -7.13 -5.57
CA GLY A 226 -0.03 -8.52 -5.11
C GLY A 226 1.25 -9.35 -5.35
N PRO A 227 1.32 -10.57 -4.75
CA PRO A 227 2.53 -11.40 -4.74
C PRO A 227 3.10 -11.71 -6.14
N GLY A 228 2.24 -11.83 -7.14
CA GLY A 228 2.66 -12.15 -8.51
C GLY A 228 3.51 -11.04 -9.15
N VAL A 229 3.08 -9.78 -9.00
CA VAL A 229 3.79 -8.62 -9.54
C VAL A 229 5.09 -8.38 -8.79
N VAL A 230 5.08 -8.53 -7.46
CA VAL A 230 6.29 -8.47 -6.61
C VAL A 230 7.32 -9.50 -7.06
N LYS A 231 6.91 -10.76 -7.24
CA LYS A 231 7.80 -11.84 -7.71
C LYS A 231 8.37 -11.55 -9.11
N ALA A 232 7.56 -11.01 -10.01
CA ALA A 232 8.00 -10.63 -11.35
C ALA A 232 9.05 -9.51 -11.30
N ALA A 233 8.84 -8.48 -10.46
CA ALA A 233 9.77 -7.39 -10.29
C ALA A 233 11.12 -7.84 -9.70
N MET A 234 11.10 -8.66 -8.67
CA MET A 234 12.33 -9.22 -8.06
C MET A 234 13.14 -10.08 -9.05
N LYS A 235 12.50 -10.64 -10.08
CA LYS A 235 13.16 -11.41 -11.15
C LYS A 235 13.58 -10.58 -12.36
N SER A 236 13.21 -9.31 -12.43
CA SER A 236 13.49 -8.44 -13.59
C SER A 236 14.98 -8.10 -13.80
N GLY A 237 15.82 -8.38 -12.82
CA GLY A 237 17.23 -7.98 -12.83
C GLY A 237 17.48 -6.51 -12.46
N LYS A 238 16.43 -5.69 -12.31
CA LYS A 238 16.53 -4.33 -11.79
C LYS A 238 16.39 -4.29 -10.28
N LYS A 239 16.99 -3.30 -9.64
CA LYS A 239 16.66 -2.99 -8.25
C LYS A 239 15.17 -2.71 -8.18
N SER A 240 14.49 -3.40 -7.28
CA SER A 240 13.06 -3.26 -7.08
C SER A 240 12.77 -2.96 -5.62
N ILE A 241 11.87 -2.01 -5.37
CA ILE A 241 11.32 -1.63 -4.08
C ILE A 241 9.90 -2.14 -4.06
N CYS A 242 9.62 -3.18 -3.27
CA CYS A 242 8.39 -3.95 -3.39
C CYS A 242 7.55 -3.91 -2.11
N ALA A 243 6.38 -3.28 -2.21
CA ALA A 243 5.30 -3.36 -1.25
C ALA A 243 4.39 -4.55 -1.60
N GLY A 244 4.45 -5.57 -0.77
CA GLY A 244 3.71 -6.83 -0.94
C GLY A 244 2.41 -6.89 -0.14
N PRO A 245 1.79 -8.07 -0.02
CA PRO A 245 0.62 -8.30 0.80
C PRO A 245 0.95 -8.20 2.28
N GLY A 246 -0.07 -7.96 3.11
CA GLY A 246 0.01 -8.04 4.55
C GLY A 246 -1.17 -8.82 5.12
N ASN A 247 -0.96 -9.49 6.25
CA ASN A 247 -2.03 -10.08 7.05
C ASN A 247 -1.79 -9.68 8.50
N PRO A 248 -2.13 -8.44 8.90
CA PRO A 248 -1.78 -7.88 10.20
C PRO A 248 -2.58 -8.45 11.36
N PRO A 249 -1.95 -9.25 12.25
CA PRO A 249 -2.61 -9.76 13.44
C PRO A 249 -2.75 -8.71 14.53
N VAL A 250 -3.83 -8.83 15.29
CA VAL A 250 -4.06 -8.07 16.51
C VAL A 250 -4.01 -8.99 17.71
N ILE A 251 -3.30 -8.62 18.78
CA ILE A 251 -3.42 -9.29 20.08
C ILE A 251 -4.13 -8.35 21.06
N VAL A 252 -5.10 -8.91 21.80
CA VAL A 252 -5.78 -8.23 22.92
C VAL A 252 -5.61 -9.12 24.14
N ASP A 253 -4.90 -8.63 25.15
CA ASP A 253 -4.73 -9.36 26.41
C ASP A 253 -5.61 -8.79 27.54
N GLU A 254 -5.59 -9.46 28.69
CA GLU A 254 -6.41 -9.12 29.85
C GLU A 254 -6.03 -7.81 30.54
N THR A 255 -4.89 -7.22 30.17
CA THR A 255 -4.46 -5.91 30.70
C THR A 255 -4.99 -4.74 29.88
N ALA A 256 -5.50 -5.01 28.66
CA ALA A 256 -6.02 -3.98 27.76
C ALA A 256 -7.31 -3.37 28.30
N ASP A 257 -7.55 -2.09 27.98
CA ASP A 257 -8.89 -1.50 28.08
C ASP A 257 -9.75 -2.07 26.94
N PRO A 258 -10.77 -2.90 27.23
CA PRO A 258 -11.53 -3.60 26.21
C PRO A 258 -12.32 -2.64 25.32
N LYS A 259 -12.81 -1.52 25.84
CA LYS A 259 -13.56 -0.52 25.06
C LYS A 259 -12.64 0.22 24.10
N LYS A 260 -11.46 0.67 24.60
CA LYS A 260 -10.49 1.34 23.75
C LYS A 260 -9.99 0.40 22.64
N ALA A 261 -9.66 -0.85 22.98
CA ALA A 261 -9.23 -1.85 22.01
C ALA A 261 -10.29 -2.08 20.93
N ALA A 262 -11.56 -2.24 21.29
CA ALA A 262 -12.65 -2.41 20.36
C ALA A 262 -12.83 -1.19 19.42
N CYS A 263 -12.80 0.03 19.98
CA CYS A 263 -12.91 1.26 19.20
C CYS A 263 -11.78 1.39 18.18
N ASP A 264 -10.54 1.15 18.59
CA ASP A 264 -9.34 1.26 17.76
C ASP A 264 -9.36 0.21 16.62
N ILE A 265 -9.68 -1.04 16.96
CA ILE A 265 -9.76 -2.13 15.98
C ILE A 265 -10.87 -1.89 14.95
N ILE A 266 -12.03 -1.38 15.38
CA ILE A 266 -13.09 -1.01 14.44
C ILE A 266 -12.64 0.17 13.57
N ALA A 267 -11.96 1.16 14.15
CA ALA A 267 -11.49 2.32 13.39
C ALA A 267 -10.49 1.93 12.29
N GLY A 268 -9.55 1.03 12.58
CA GLY A 268 -8.58 0.56 11.59
C GLY A 268 -9.15 -0.51 10.65
N GLY A 269 -9.83 -1.53 11.19
CA GLY A 269 -10.35 -2.68 10.45
C GLY A 269 -11.59 -2.38 9.58
N ALA A 270 -12.35 -1.31 9.87
CA ALA A 270 -13.45 -0.85 9.02
C ALA A 270 -13.04 0.25 8.02
N PHE A 271 -11.85 0.85 8.18
CA PHE A 271 -11.40 1.93 7.30
C PHE A 271 -11.32 1.44 5.85
N ASP A 272 -11.98 2.17 4.98
CA ASP A 272 -12.11 1.87 3.55
C ASP A 272 -12.47 0.40 3.27
N ASN A 273 -13.38 -0.16 4.09
CA ASN A 273 -13.79 -1.56 4.05
C ASN A 273 -12.61 -2.55 4.14
N ASN A 274 -11.64 -2.24 4.98
CA ASN A 274 -10.43 -3.05 5.23
C ASN A 274 -9.54 -3.29 3.99
N LEU A 275 -9.52 -2.31 3.06
CA LEU A 275 -8.69 -2.39 1.85
C LEU A 275 -7.22 -2.05 2.10
N LEU A 276 -6.88 -1.41 3.22
CA LEU A 276 -5.48 -1.12 3.55
C LEU A 276 -4.76 -2.41 3.98
N CYS A 277 -3.55 -2.60 3.45
CA CYS A 277 -2.71 -3.75 3.80
C CYS A 277 -2.21 -3.75 5.25
N ILE A 278 -2.29 -2.59 5.95
CA ILE A 278 -1.96 -2.45 7.37
C ILE A 278 -3.16 -2.69 8.29
N GLY A 279 -4.40 -2.72 7.73
CA GLY A 279 -5.63 -2.85 8.50
C GLY A 279 -5.66 -4.16 9.29
N GLU A 280 -6.31 -4.13 10.45
CA GLU A 280 -6.51 -5.29 11.30
C GLU A 280 -7.21 -6.42 10.51
N LYS A 281 -6.60 -7.60 10.43
CA LYS A 281 -7.15 -8.72 9.64
C LYS A 281 -7.71 -9.83 10.51
N GLU A 282 -7.07 -10.16 11.61
CA GLU A 282 -7.51 -11.16 12.57
C GLU A 282 -7.15 -10.75 13.99
N ILE A 283 -7.96 -11.19 14.95
CA ILE A 283 -7.81 -10.85 16.38
C ILE A 283 -7.55 -12.13 17.16
N PHE A 284 -6.46 -12.15 17.92
CA PHE A 284 -6.15 -13.15 18.93
C PHE A 284 -6.40 -12.54 20.32
N VAL A 285 -7.44 -13.00 21.00
CA VAL A 285 -7.82 -12.47 22.31
C VAL A 285 -7.63 -13.55 23.38
N THR A 286 -7.02 -13.21 24.51
CA THR A 286 -6.89 -14.16 25.65
C THR A 286 -8.26 -14.48 26.23
N GLU A 287 -8.45 -15.73 26.72
CA GLU A 287 -9.71 -16.17 27.34
C GLU A 287 -10.20 -15.18 28.41
N ALA A 288 -9.26 -14.66 29.23
CA ALA A 288 -9.58 -13.71 30.30
C ALA A 288 -10.15 -12.35 29.78
N ALA A 289 -9.76 -11.92 28.57
CA ALA A 289 -10.22 -10.68 27.96
C ALA A 289 -11.45 -10.86 27.05
N ALA A 290 -11.63 -12.07 26.49
CA ALA A 290 -12.52 -12.34 25.36
C ALA A 290 -13.95 -11.86 25.54
N SER A 291 -14.60 -12.22 26.66
CA SER A 291 -16.02 -11.86 26.89
C SER A 291 -16.24 -10.34 27.00
N ALA A 292 -15.36 -9.64 27.70
CA ALA A 292 -15.48 -8.17 27.84
C ALA A 292 -15.19 -7.48 26.50
N PHE A 293 -14.14 -7.92 25.80
CA PHE A 293 -13.73 -7.34 24.53
C PHE A 293 -14.78 -7.54 23.43
N MET A 294 -15.31 -8.77 23.23
CA MET A 294 -16.34 -9.02 22.20
C MET A 294 -17.62 -8.22 22.43
N ARG A 295 -18.04 -8.06 23.71
CA ARG A 295 -19.16 -7.20 24.04
C ARG A 295 -18.88 -5.73 23.67
N GLU A 296 -17.67 -5.24 23.85
CA GLU A 296 -17.32 -3.89 23.44
C GLU A 296 -17.20 -3.73 21.93
N LEU A 297 -16.84 -4.78 21.16
CA LEU A 297 -16.98 -4.75 19.69
C LEU A 297 -18.44 -4.50 19.28
N GLU A 298 -19.39 -5.23 19.88
CA GLU A 298 -20.83 -5.07 19.61
C GLU A 298 -21.32 -3.67 20.00
N ASN A 299 -20.92 -3.15 21.16
CA ASN A 299 -21.31 -1.84 21.65
C ASN A 299 -20.81 -0.68 20.77
N ASN A 300 -19.72 -0.87 20.02
CA ASN A 300 -19.05 0.19 19.27
C ASN A 300 -19.24 0.10 17.73
N GLY A 301 -20.11 -0.79 17.26
CA GLY A 301 -20.56 -0.81 15.86
C GLY A 301 -20.01 -1.97 15.02
N ALA A 302 -19.41 -2.97 15.65
CA ALA A 302 -19.23 -4.28 15.02
C ALA A 302 -20.43 -5.17 15.31
N GLU A 303 -20.73 -6.11 14.45
CA GLU A 303 -21.83 -7.05 14.63
C GLU A 303 -21.36 -8.49 14.47
N ARG A 304 -21.74 -9.32 15.44
CA ARG A 304 -21.36 -10.73 15.48
C ARG A 304 -22.29 -11.54 14.57
N ILE A 305 -21.71 -12.31 13.65
CA ILE A 305 -22.46 -13.25 12.83
C ILE A 305 -22.34 -14.67 13.40
N SER A 306 -23.36 -15.51 13.16
CA SER A 306 -23.39 -16.91 13.60
C SER A 306 -22.38 -17.74 12.81
N SER A 307 -21.97 -18.90 13.37
CA SER A 307 -21.12 -19.87 12.68
C SER A 307 -21.69 -20.30 11.33
N ALA A 308 -23.02 -20.53 11.24
CA ALA A 308 -23.67 -20.90 9.99
C ALA A 308 -23.62 -19.78 8.94
N ALA A 309 -23.70 -18.50 9.37
CA ALA A 309 -23.53 -17.36 8.48
C ALA A 309 -22.06 -17.20 8.04
N LEU A 310 -21.11 -17.45 8.94
CA LEU A 310 -19.69 -17.44 8.64
C LEU A 310 -19.32 -18.53 7.61
N ASP A 311 -19.86 -19.75 7.75
CA ASP A 311 -19.61 -20.84 6.79
C ASP A 311 -20.10 -20.49 5.39
N ARG A 312 -21.30 -19.89 5.29
CA ARG A 312 -21.83 -19.38 4.01
C ARG A 312 -20.94 -18.29 3.43
N LEU A 313 -20.58 -17.28 4.24
CA LEU A 313 -19.70 -16.20 3.79
C LEU A 313 -18.35 -16.73 3.34
N THR A 314 -17.77 -17.68 4.07
CA THR A 314 -16.50 -18.33 3.72
C THR A 314 -16.58 -18.98 2.33
N SER A 315 -17.67 -19.67 2.02
CA SER A 315 -17.90 -20.29 0.72
C SER A 315 -18.04 -19.30 -0.41
N GLU A 316 -18.61 -18.10 -0.14
CA GLU A 316 -18.74 -17.01 -1.11
C GLU A 316 -17.41 -16.25 -1.32
N VAL A 317 -16.60 -16.12 -0.27
CA VAL A 317 -15.36 -15.32 -0.26
C VAL A 317 -14.18 -16.12 -0.79
N PHE A 318 -14.07 -17.40 -0.43
CA PHE A 318 -12.89 -18.20 -0.74
C PHE A 318 -13.20 -19.39 -1.68
N GLU A 319 -12.24 -19.68 -2.55
CA GLU A 319 -12.20 -20.92 -3.32
C GLU A 319 -10.96 -21.73 -2.94
N LYS A 320 -11.11 -23.05 -2.82
CA LYS A 320 -9.96 -23.95 -2.60
C LYS A 320 -9.14 -24.04 -3.88
N LYS A 321 -7.84 -23.73 -3.79
CA LYS A 321 -6.94 -23.75 -4.93
C LYS A 321 -5.53 -24.19 -4.52
N ASN A 322 -4.95 -25.16 -5.24
CA ASN A 322 -3.56 -25.60 -5.03
C ASN A 322 -3.19 -25.92 -3.57
N GLY A 323 -4.11 -26.52 -2.81
CA GLY A 323 -3.89 -26.86 -1.41
C GLY A 323 -4.04 -25.71 -0.40
N GLY A 324 -4.46 -24.54 -0.84
CA GLY A 324 -4.78 -23.35 -0.02
C GLY A 324 -6.12 -22.74 -0.41
N TYR A 325 -6.28 -21.46 -0.08
CA TYR A 325 -7.45 -20.67 -0.43
C TYR A 325 -7.07 -19.51 -1.33
N ALA A 326 -7.96 -19.15 -2.25
CA ALA A 326 -7.87 -17.97 -3.09
C ALA A 326 -9.09 -17.09 -2.86
N LEU A 327 -8.87 -15.79 -2.70
CA LEU A 327 -9.92 -14.81 -2.49
C LEU A 327 -10.70 -14.54 -3.79
N ARG A 328 -12.03 -14.67 -3.74
CA ARG A 328 -12.92 -14.24 -4.80
C ARG A 328 -13.12 -12.73 -4.75
N ARG A 329 -12.98 -12.05 -5.89
CA ARG A 329 -12.96 -10.59 -5.93
C ARG A 329 -14.32 -9.91 -5.71
N ALA A 330 -15.42 -10.63 -5.85
CA ALA A 330 -16.76 -10.06 -5.84
C ALA A 330 -17.11 -9.28 -4.56
N LEU A 331 -16.59 -9.73 -3.41
CA LEU A 331 -16.86 -9.16 -2.11
C LEU A 331 -15.72 -8.29 -1.55
N VAL A 332 -14.60 -8.16 -2.27
CA VAL A 332 -13.48 -7.30 -1.86
C VAL A 332 -13.92 -5.85 -1.78
N GLY A 333 -13.66 -5.21 -0.66
CA GLY A 333 -13.98 -3.81 -0.39
C GLY A 333 -15.46 -3.48 -0.38
N LYS A 334 -16.35 -4.47 -0.23
CA LYS A 334 -17.80 -4.24 -0.11
C LYS A 334 -18.18 -3.95 1.34
N ASP A 335 -19.30 -3.21 1.49
CA ASP A 335 -19.83 -2.83 2.79
C ASP A 335 -20.27 -4.05 3.61
N PRO A 336 -20.26 -3.97 4.96
CA PRO A 336 -20.72 -5.04 5.85
C PRO A 336 -22.12 -5.56 5.50
N GLN A 337 -23.02 -4.68 5.06
CA GLN A 337 -24.39 -5.03 4.66
C GLN A 337 -24.42 -5.94 3.40
N VAL A 338 -23.44 -5.80 2.51
CA VAL A 338 -23.31 -6.69 1.33
C VAL A 338 -22.79 -8.05 1.77
N LEU A 339 -21.80 -8.07 2.67
CA LEU A 339 -21.24 -9.30 3.24
C LEU A 339 -22.30 -10.07 4.03
N ALA A 340 -23.09 -9.37 4.87
CA ALA A 340 -24.15 -9.97 5.65
C ALA A 340 -25.22 -10.62 4.76
N ARG A 341 -25.65 -9.96 3.69
CA ARG A 341 -26.57 -10.58 2.70
C ARG A 341 -25.99 -11.84 2.06
N ALA A 342 -24.71 -11.83 1.70
CA ALA A 342 -24.03 -13.01 1.18
C ALA A 342 -23.96 -14.15 2.22
N ALA A 343 -23.82 -13.79 3.50
CA ALA A 343 -23.85 -14.73 4.62
C ALA A 343 -25.26 -15.19 4.98
N GLY A 344 -26.33 -14.61 4.41
CA GLY A 344 -27.71 -14.85 4.80
C GLY A 344 -28.01 -14.37 6.23
N ALA A 345 -27.39 -13.27 6.63
CA ALA A 345 -27.57 -12.62 7.94
C ALA A 345 -28.18 -11.24 7.76
N GLU A 346 -29.00 -10.84 8.72
CA GLU A 346 -29.53 -9.48 8.83
C GLU A 346 -28.72 -8.70 9.86
N ILE A 347 -28.34 -7.48 9.53
CA ILE A 347 -27.56 -6.59 10.39
C ILE A 347 -28.10 -5.17 10.37
N SER A 348 -27.68 -4.38 11.36
CA SER A 348 -28.00 -2.96 11.40
C SER A 348 -27.42 -2.20 10.19
N PRO A 349 -28.14 -1.23 9.60
CA PRO A 349 -27.60 -0.33 8.59
C PRO A 349 -26.39 0.49 9.08
N LYS A 350 -26.22 0.62 10.40
CA LYS A 350 -25.13 1.36 11.03
C LYS A 350 -23.88 0.51 11.30
N THR A 351 -23.95 -0.80 11.06
CA THR A 351 -22.83 -1.73 11.28
C THR A 351 -21.65 -1.32 10.42
N LYS A 352 -20.49 -1.17 11.06
CA LYS A 352 -19.24 -0.78 10.40
C LYS A 352 -18.39 -1.98 10.01
N MET A 353 -18.51 -3.07 10.77
CA MET A 353 -17.66 -4.26 10.65
C MET A 353 -18.42 -5.49 11.13
N LEU A 354 -18.20 -6.63 10.48
CA LEU A 354 -18.64 -7.94 10.97
C LEU A 354 -17.51 -8.61 11.74
N PHE A 355 -17.86 -9.46 12.71
CA PHE A 355 -16.90 -10.37 13.33
C PHE A 355 -17.55 -11.72 13.65
N ALA A 356 -16.71 -12.74 13.78
CA ALA A 356 -17.11 -14.06 14.21
C ALA A 356 -15.99 -14.76 14.97
N GLU A 357 -16.35 -15.58 15.95
CA GLU A 357 -15.40 -16.48 16.61
C GLU A 357 -14.99 -17.61 15.67
N THR A 358 -13.70 -17.89 15.58
CA THR A 358 -13.12 -18.90 14.69
C THR A 358 -11.97 -19.64 15.37
N ASP A 359 -11.49 -20.71 14.75
CA ASP A 359 -10.19 -21.29 15.07
C ASP A 359 -9.05 -20.63 14.28
N ALA A 360 -7.82 -20.83 14.71
CA ALA A 360 -6.63 -20.21 14.12
C ALA A 360 -6.26 -20.72 12.71
N ASN A 361 -6.95 -21.74 12.19
CA ASN A 361 -6.74 -22.26 10.82
C ASN A 361 -7.86 -21.86 9.87
N HIS A 362 -8.82 -21.08 10.32
CA HIS A 362 -9.91 -20.63 9.49
C HIS A 362 -9.42 -19.78 8.31
N PRO A 363 -10.00 -19.90 7.08
CA PRO A 363 -9.56 -19.11 5.92
C PRO A 363 -9.47 -17.61 6.14
N PHE A 364 -10.41 -17.03 6.87
CA PHE A 364 -10.38 -15.60 7.25
C PHE A 364 -9.22 -15.22 8.19
N VAL A 365 -8.60 -16.17 8.87
CA VAL A 365 -7.41 -15.94 9.72
C VAL A 365 -6.13 -16.05 8.91
N ILE A 366 -6.06 -17.00 7.97
CA ILE A 366 -4.82 -17.33 7.28
C ILE A 366 -4.63 -16.59 5.95
N GLU A 367 -5.68 -15.99 5.38
CA GLU A 367 -5.62 -15.27 4.11
C GLU A 367 -6.08 -13.82 4.27
N GLU A 368 -5.36 -12.88 3.65
CA GLU A 368 -5.75 -11.47 3.60
C GLU A 368 -7.10 -11.29 2.90
N GLN A 369 -8.16 -10.94 3.66
CA GLN A 369 -9.53 -10.94 3.14
C GLN A 369 -9.99 -9.62 2.51
N MET A 370 -9.34 -8.50 2.78
CA MET A 370 -9.65 -7.15 2.24
C MET A 370 -11.15 -6.78 2.27
N MET A 371 -11.81 -7.03 3.40
CA MET A 371 -13.23 -6.69 3.65
C MET A 371 -13.48 -6.51 5.14
N PRO A 372 -14.53 -5.76 5.55
CA PRO A 372 -14.81 -5.46 6.95
C PRO A 372 -15.48 -6.65 7.67
N MET A 373 -14.82 -7.80 7.64
CA MET A 373 -15.12 -9.02 8.38
C MET A 373 -13.84 -9.50 9.06
N ILE A 374 -13.80 -9.45 10.39
CA ILE A 374 -12.62 -9.79 11.17
C ILE A 374 -12.89 -11.02 12.03
N PRO A 375 -12.12 -12.13 11.87
CA PRO A 375 -12.22 -13.30 12.73
C PRO A 375 -11.62 -13.01 14.10
N VAL A 376 -12.25 -13.55 15.15
CA VAL A 376 -11.77 -13.49 16.53
C VAL A 376 -11.41 -14.90 16.96
N VAL A 377 -10.16 -15.11 17.32
CA VAL A 377 -9.62 -16.37 17.82
C VAL A 377 -9.38 -16.22 19.32
N VAL A 378 -10.15 -16.95 20.13
CA VAL A 378 -9.93 -17.01 21.57
C VAL A 378 -8.78 -17.97 21.85
N VAL A 379 -7.77 -17.52 22.58
CA VAL A 379 -6.57 -18.27 22.95
C VAL A 379 -6.39 -18.33 24.44
N LYS A 380 -5.74 -19.38 24.93
CA LYS A 380 -5.61 -19.65 26.34
C LYS A 380 -4.84 -18.57 27.10
N ASN A 381 -3.78 -18.04 26.50
CA ASN A 381 -2.85 -17.08 27.12
C ASN A 381 -2.10 -16.28 26.06
N PHE A 382 -1.29 -15.32 26.52
CA PHE A 382 -0.51 -14.44 25.66
C PHE A 382 0.51 -15.19 24.78
N GLU A 383 1.18 -16.22 25.30
CA GLU A 383 2.17 -17.01 24.56
C GLU A 383 1.54 -17.77 23.37
N GLU A 384 0.32 -18.25 23.55
CA GLU A 384 -0.44 -18.85 22.47
C GLU A 384 -0.88 -17.81 21.43
N ALA A 385 -1.30 -16.62 21.89
CA ALA A 385 -1.62 -15.49 21.03
C ALA A 385 -0.46 -15.12 20.10
N VAL A 386 0.74 -14.98 20.67
CA VAL A 386 1.96 -14.64 19.91
C VAL A 386 2.30 -15.71 18.88
N ARG A 387 2.21 -17.01 19.24
CA ARG A 387 2.46 -18.10 18.29
C ARG A 387 1.44 -18.13 17.15
N ALA A 388 0.17 -17.93 17.46
CA ALA A 388 -0.90 -17.90 16.48
C ALA A 388 -0.78 -16.68 15.55
N ALA A 389 -0.51 -15.50 16.11
CA ALA A 389 -0.28 -14.27 15.36
C ALA A 389 0.93 -14.38 14.41
N ALA A 390 2.04 -14.94 14.88
CA ALA A 390 3.21 -15.16 14.03
C ALA A 390 2.94 -16.12 12.88
N LYS A 391 2.11 -17.14 13.10
CA LYS A 391 1.67 -18.07 12.04
C LYS A 391 0.76 -17.38 11.02
N ALA A 392 -0.20 -16.55 11.47
CA ALA A 392 -1.13 -15.83 10.62
C ALA A 392 -0.44 -14.73 9.80
N GLU A 393 0.56 -14.05 10.35
CA GLU A 393 1.38 -13.01 9.68
C GLU A 393 2.22 -13.58 8.51
N ARG A 394 2.49 -14.89 8.50
CA ARG A 394 3.11 -15.62 7.39
C ARG A 394 4.49 -15.12 6.97
N ASN A 395 5.20 -14.47 7.87
CA ASN A 395 6.52 -13.87 7.61
C ASN A 395 6.52 -12.80 6.49
N TYR A 396 5.40 -12.12 6.30
CA TYR A 396 5.32 -10.93 5.45
C TYR A 396 6.09 -9.75 6.06
N ARG A 397 6.26 -9.75 7.39
CA ARG A 397 6.90 -8.69 8.18
C ARG A 397 6.27 -7.33 7.95
N HIS A 398 4.95 -7.35 7.74
CA HIS A 398 4.23 -6.15 7.33
C HIS A 398 3.83 -5.30 8.52
N SER A 399 2.80 -5.69 9.25
CA SER A 399 2.23 -4.92 10.36
C SER A 399 1.73 -5.84 11.44
N ALA A 400 1.74 -5.38 12.68
CA ALA A 400 1.11 -6.04 13.81
C ALA A 400 0.61 -5.01 14.83
N ILE A 401 -0.45 -5.34 15.54
CA ILE A 401 -1.09 -4.46 16.52
C ILE A 401 -1.23 -5.21 17.85
N ILE A 402 -1.02 -4.51 18.97
CA ILE A 402 -1.26 -5.04 20.31
C ILE A 402 -2.03 -4.04 21.16
N HIS A 403 -3.04 -4.55 21.85
CA HIS A 403 -3.71 -3.86 22.94
C HIS A 403 -3.36 -4.55 24.25
N SER A 404 -2.57 -3.90 25.06
CA SER A 404 -2.00 -4.40 26.31
C SER A 404 -1.49 -3.23 27.16
N LEU A 405 -1.38 -3.39 28.45
CA LEU A 405 -0.64 -2.49 29.35
C LEU A 405 0.66 -3.10 29.85
N ASP A 406 0.96 -4.35 29.49
CA ASP A 406 2.20 -5.04 29.84
C ASP A 406 3.30 -4.75 28.81
N VAL A 407 4.27 -3.93 29.20
CA VAL A 407 5.40 -3.53 28.33
C VAL A 407 6.28 -4.74 27.94
N THR A 408 6.37 -5.76 28.79
CA THR A 408 7.14 -6.98 28.52
C THR A 408 6.50 -7.76 27.38
N ARG A 409 5.19 -7.97 27.44
CA ARG A 409 4.41 -8.62 26.38
C ARG A 409 4.45 -7.85 25.06
N MET A 410 4.31 -6.52 25.10
CA MET A 410 4.47 -5.67 23.91
C MET A 410 5.84 -5.87 23.26
N THR A 411 6.90 -5.93 24.09
CA THR A 411 8.27 -6.09 23.62
C THR A 411 8.49 -7.48 23.03
N GLU A 412 7.96 -8.52 23.66
CA GLU A 412 8.04 -9.90 23.19
C GLU A 412 7.36 -10.07 21.83
N MET A 413 6.10 -9.62 21.70
CA MET A 413 5.38 -9.68 20.43
C MET A 413 6.12 -8.94 19.31
N ALA A 414 6.63 -7.72 19.58
CA ALA A 414 7.37 -6.94 18.60
C ALA A 414 8.63 -7.66 18.11
N ARG A 415 9.35 -8.33 18.99
CA ARG A 415 10.56 -9.10 18.65
C ARG A 415 10.23 -10.36 17.84
N VAL A 416 9.18 -11.08 18.25
CA VAL A 416 8.79 -12.34 17.59
C VAL A 416 8.25 -12.08 16.18
N LEU A 417 7.33 -11.14 16.01
CA LEU A 417 6.73 -10.85 14.71
C LEU A 417 7.66 -10.06 13.78
N ASN A 418 8.55 -9.23 14.35
CA ASN A 418 9.56 -8.46 13.62
C ASN A 418 8.99 -7.74 12.38
N THR A 419 7.83 -7.10 12.55
CA THR A 419 7.11 -6.40 11.48
C THR A 419 7.66 -4.99 11.24
N THR A 420 7.44 -4.47 10.05
CA THR A 420 7.80 -3.09 9.66
C THR A 420 7.02 -2.05 10.46
N LEU A 421 5.72 -2.30 10.66
CA LEU A 421 4.84 -1.49 11.49
C LEU A 421 4.44 -2.28 12.73
N PHE A 422 4.61 -1.70 13.90
CA PHE A 422 4.15 -2.26 15.17
C PHE A 422 3.41 -1.20 15.97
N VAL A 423 2.09 -1.35 16.09
CA VAL A 423 1.22 -0.39 16.77
C VAL A 423 0.84 -0.91 18.16
N LYS A 424 0.94 -0.07 19.17
CA LYS A 424 0.56 -0.35 20.56
C LYS A 424 -0.60 0.53 20.97
N ASN A 425 -1.73 -0.05 21.40
CA ASN A 425 -2.87 0.65 21.96
C ASN A 425 -3.43 1.76 21.07
N GLY A 426 -3.53 1.48 19.77
CA GLY A 426 -4.09 2.38 18.77
C GLY A 426 -4.53 1.63 17.52
N PRO A 427 -5.29 2.28 16.62
CA PRO A 427 -5.66 1.69 15.34
C PRO A 427 -4.44 1.52 14.44
N SER A 428 -4.48 0.55 13.53
CA SER A 428 -3.41 0.30 12.55
C SER A 428 -2.98 1.55 11.78
N THR A 429 -3.90 2.48 11.52
CA THR A 429 -3.65 3.76 10.85
C THR A 429 -2.68 4.68 11.60
N ALA A 430 -2.52 4.50 12.92
CA ALA A 430 -1.52 5.22 13.71
C ALA A 430 -0.08 4.95 13.22
N GLY A 431 0.18 3.76 12.66
CA GLY A 431 1.45 3.43 12.02
C GLY A 431 1.77 4.24 10.76
N LEU A 432 0.80 4.96 10.20
CA LEU A 432 0.96 5.90 9.09
C LEU A 432 0.85 7.36 9.53
N GLY A 433 1.02 7.66 10.81
CA GLY A 433 0.93 9.02 11.34
C GLY A 433 -0.50 9.55 11.53
N LEU A 434 -1.52 8.70 11.45
CA LEU A 434 -2.92 9.07 11.68
C LEU A 434 -3.32 8.72 13.12
N GLY A 435 -3.23 9.69 14.02
CA GLY A 435 -3.45 9.48 15.45
C GLY A 435 -2.23 8.91 16.19
N GLY A 436 -1.07 8.87 15.54
CA GLY A 436 0.25 8.51 16.09
C GLY A 436 1.34 9.39 15.49
N GLU A 437 2.56 9.25 16.00
CA GLU A 437 3.74 9.93 15.43
C GLU A 437 4.19 9.23 14.16
N GLY A 438 4.70 10.00 13.18
CA GLY A 438 5.25 9.43 11.95
C GLY A 438 4.85 10.20 10.69
N TYR A 439 4.98 9.53 9.55
CA TYR A 439 4.66 10.09 8.24
C TYR A 439 3.86 9.08 7.41
N LEU A 440 3.15 9.62 6.41
CA LEU A 440 2.32 8.82 5.52
C LEU A 440 3.14 8.23 4.37
N SER A 441 2.91 6.97 4.07
CA SER A 441 3.22 6.35 2.77
C SER A 441 2.18 5.30 2.42
N TYR A 442 1.81 5.24 1.13
CA TYR A 442 0.95 4.18 0.58
C TYR A 442 1.76 3.04 -0.05
N SER A 443 3.08 3.07 0.06
CA SER A 443 3.99 2.02 -0.40
C SER A 443 4.89 1.57 0.76
N ILE A 444 4.53 0.44 1.36
CA ILE A 444 5.26 -0.14 2.51
C ILE A 444 6.06 -1.33 1.98
N ALA A 445 7.34 -1.09 1.71
CA ALA A 445 8.22 -2.02 1.01
C ALA A 445 8.78 -3.10 1.94
N THR A 446 7.92 -4.00 2.40
CA THR A 446 8.27 -5.10 3.31
C THR A 446 9.00 -6.23 2.62
N ALA A 447 8.60 -6.57 1.39
CA ALA A 447 9.17 -7.68 0.64
C ALA A 447 10.66 -7.48 0.30
N THR A 448 11.12 -6.23 0.18
CA THR A 448 12.52 -5.86 -0.12
C THR A 448 13.23 -5.18 1.05
N GLY A 449 12.50 -4.88 2.14
CA GLY A 449 13.08 -4.45 3.40
C GLY A 449 13.28 -2.94 3.59
N GLU A 450 12.88 -2.09 2.62
CA GLU A 450 12.97 -0.63 2.76
C GLU A 450 11.94 -0.05 3.75
N GLY A 451 10.91 -0.83 4.09
CA GLY A 451 9.88 -0.44 5.03
C GLY A 451 8.95 0.65 4.48
N ILE A 452 8.56 1.61 5.34
CA ILE A 452 7.69 2.72 4.97
C ILE A 452 8.46 3.66 4.03
N SER A 453 8.06 3.69 2.75
CA SER A 453 8.76 4.48 1.73
C SER A 453 8.72 5.99 2.03
N ASN A 454 9.84 6.65 1.81
CA ASN A 454 10.01 8.09 1.93
C ASN A 454 11.01 8.56 0.85
N PRO A 455 11.34 9.85 0.72
CA PRO A 455 12.26 10.30 -0.31
C PRO A 455 13.62 9.59 -0.30
N LYS A 456 14.19 9.26 0.87
CA LYS A 456 15.49 8.54 0.95
C LYS A 456 15.44 7.16 0.31
N THR A 457 14.27 6.48 0.33
CA THR A 457 14.04 5.18 -0.31
C THR A 457 14.37 5.21 -1.81
N PHE A 458 14.15 6.34 -2.46
CA PHE A 458 14.32 6.54 -3.90
C PHE A 458 15.60 7.26 -4.27
N THR A 459 16.64 7.15 -3.43
CA THR A 459 17.97 7.73 -3.63
C THR A 459 19.08 6.70 -3.54
N ARG A 460 20.21 7.06 -4.07
CA ARG A 460 21.50 6.42 -3.82
C ARG A 460 22.44 7.40 -3.13
N ARG A 461 23.22 6.92 -2.18
CA ARG A 461 24.21 7.76 -1.52
C ARG A 461 25.40 8.02 -2.44
N ARG A 462 25.92 9.23 -2.41
CA ARG A 462 27.19 9.60 -3.03
C ARG A 462 27.98 10.48 -2.10
N ARG A 463 29.29 10.41 -2.22
CA ARG A 463 30.21 11.10 -1.34
C ARG A 463 31.08 12.07 -2.14
N CYS A 464 31.21 13.30 -1.64
CA CYS A 464 32.16 14.30 -2.09
C CYS A 464 33.14 14.56 -0.97
N VAL A 465 34.45 14.48 -1.26
CA VAL A 465 35.52 14.66 -0.26
C VAL A 465 36.46 15.76 -0.71
N MET A 466 36.77 16.68 0.20
CA MET A 466 37.85 17.64 0.06
C MET A 466 38.92 17.28 1.08
N VAL A 467 40.14 17.04 0.61
CA VAL A 467 41.26 16.55 1.44
C VAL A 467 42.14 17.70 1.89
N GLY A 468 42.49 17.73 3.17
CA GLY A 468 43.55 18.53 3.76
C GLY A 468 43.18 19.93 4.25
N ASN A 469 42.19 20.62 3.62
CA ASN A 469 41.87 22.03 3.91
C ASN A 469 40.38 22.24 4.17
N LEU A 470 40.03 23.51 4.51
CA LEU A 470 38.69 23.97 4.92
C LEU A 470 38.20 23.46 6.29
N ASN A 471 39.05 22.84 7.06
CA ASN A 471 38.81 22.63 8.47
C ASN A 471 39.22 23.89 9.22
N ILE A 472 38.33 24.52 10.00
CA ILE A 472 38.54 25.79 10.66
C ILE A 472 38.55 25.68 12.19
N PHE A 473 38.61 24.47 12.77
CA PHE A 473 38.76 24.23 14.20
C PHE A 473 39.68 23.04 14.51
#